data_18651bf9935631d26b46b9776da9aade
#
_entry.id   18651bf9935631d26b46b9776da9aade
#
_cell.length_a   1.000
_cell.length_b   1.000
_cell.length_c   1.000
_cell.angle_alpha   90.00
_cell.angle_beta   90.00
_cell.angle_gamma   90.00
#
_symmetry.space_group_name_H-M   'P 1'
#
loop_
_entity.id
_entity.type
_entity.pdbx_description
1 polymer ?
#
loop_
_entity_poly.entity_id
_entity_poly.type
_entity_poly.pdbx_seq_one_letter_code
_entity_poly.pdbx_strand_id
1 'polypeptide(L)'
;MSESSVLPKTDTATASAVRHDHPAPVLGALGLFTVLLGAALPLIDFFIVNVALPTIDHDLAAGPALLELVVAGYGLSYAVLLVLGGRLGDMAGRRRLFLLGMAAFGLTSLACGLAPNAWTLVGARVAQGAAAALMLPQVLATIQAATSGHRRARAMSLYGATAGLSMVAGQILGGVLVAAAPLSSVFGESAGWRSVFLVNVPVAAVGLILAARAVPETRSERPAPIDVPGTLLLAVSLVTLLAPLTEGRAAGWPLWTWVSLALFPFAAVAFYRVERNADRRGLVPLVPPSLLRLESLRRGLALVVPFSIGFGGFMFVIAVALQQGLRLGPAESGLSMAPMAVAFFAASLAGPRLVRRYGSRVVTAGGLIQAAGVVVLALTVWRDWSGLGLLGLMPGLAIAGFGQGLQLPVLFRIVLSDVPPERAGVGGGVMTTTQQAALALGVATLGSLFLALAPGSGMRDALIVTLLVQLAAVALTALLSLRLPRTVA
;
A
#
# COMPACT_ATOMS: atom_id res chain seq x y z
N MET A 1 8.99 16.54 -85.12
CA MET A 1 9.55 17.60 -84.29
C MET A 1 8.71 17.64 -83.05
N SER A 2 9.10 16.96 -81.98
CA SER A 2 8.47 17.02 -80.66
C SER A 2 9.58 16.99 -79.63
N GLU A 3 9.81 18.15 -79.04
CA GLU A 3 10.76 18.31 -77.91
C GLU A 3 10.19 17.73 -76.65
N SER A 4 10.87 16.75 -76.06
CA SER A 4 10.63 16.22 -74.75
C SER A 4 11.41 17.02 -73.73
N SER A 5 10.74 17.80 -72.92
CA SER A 5 11.27 18.51 -71.74
C SER A 5 11.57 17.56 -70.62
N VAL A 6 12.82 17.39 -70.29
CA VAL A 6 13.32 16.67 -69.12
C VAL A 6 13.25 17.60 -67.93
N LEU A 7 12.41 17.25 -66.95
CA LEU A 7 12.38 17.89 -65.59
C LEU A 7 13.50 17.31 -64.70
N PRO A 8 14.23 18.09 -63.91
CA PRO A 8 15.27 17.59 -63.04
C PRO A 8 14.65 16.92 -61.82
N LYS A 9 15.12 15.72 -61.48
CA LYS A 9 14.84 15.01 -60.24
C LYS A 9 15.47 15.79 -59.07
N THR A 10 14.65 16.36 -58.23
CA THR A 10 15.05 16.86 -56.92
C THR A 10 15.33 15.68 -56.00
N ASP A 11 16.60 15.43 -55.72
CA ASP A 11 17.07 14.54 -54.65
C ASP A 11 16.65 15.13 -53.32
N THR A 12 15.54 14.64 -52.76
CA THR A 12 15.22 14.82 -51.37
C THR A 12 16.13 13.91 -50.55
N ALA A 13 17.26 14.44 -50.13
CA ALA A 13 18.09 13.83 -49.09
C ALA A 13 17.27 13.77 -47.80
N THR A 14 16.67 12.62 -47.56
CA THR A 14 16.10 12.26 -46.27
C THR A 14 17.25 12.23 -45.26
N ALA A 15 17.39 13.31 -44.51
CA ALA A 15 18.20 13.33 -43.29
C ALA A 15 17.61 12.29 -42.31
N SER A 16 18.15 11.07 -42.41
CA SER A 16 17.96 10.04 -41.43
C SER A 16 18.54 10.55 -40.08
N ALA A 17 17.67 11.09 -39.23
CA ALA A 17 18.04 11.42 -37.88
C ALA A 17 18.52 10.12 -37.21
N VAL A 18 19.83 10.04 -36.99
CA VAL A 18 20.47 8.99 -36.19
C VAL A 18 19.83 9.05 -34.80
N ARG A 19 18.81 8.24 -34.61
CA ARG A 19 18.35 7.91 -33.24
C ARG A 19 19.52 7.20 -32.60
N HIS A 20 20.18 7.87 -31.67
CA HIS A 20 21.06 7.19 -30.72
C HIS A 20 20.16 6.21 -29.92
N ASP A 21 20.12 4.98 -30.39
CA ASP A 21 19.56 3.84 -29.65
C ASP A 21 20.41 3.63 -28.38
N HIS A 22 20.13 4.42 -27.36
CA HIS A 22 20.58 4.04 -26.03
C HIS A 22 19.81 2.76 -25.66
N PRO A 23 20.52 1.65 -25.37
CA PRO A 23 19.85 0.41 -24.97
C PRO A 23 18.91 0.72 -23.82
N ALA A 24 17.65 0.27 -23.95
CA ALA A 24 16.63 0.48 -22.93
C ALA A 24 17.17 0.06 -21.57
N PRO A 25 17.03 0.88 -20.52
CA PRO A 25 17.58 0.59 -19.20
C PRO A 25 17.00 -0.74 -18.69
N VAL A 26 17.86 -1.71 -18.40
CA VAL A 26 17.46 -3.05 -17.98
C VAL A 26 17.58 -3.16 -16.45
N LEU A 27 16.48 -3.48 -15.79
CA LEU A 27 16.48 -3.79 -14.37
C LEU A 27 16.99 -5.21 -14.13
N GLY A 28 18.21 -5.34 -13.61
CA GLY A 28 18.81 -6.62 -13.23
C GLY A 28 18.21 -7.20 -11.94
N ALA A 29 18.60 -8.43 -11.58
CA ALA A 29 18.08 -9.09 -10.37
C ALA A 29 18.36 -8.30 -9.09
N LEU A 30 19.58 -7.76 -8.93
CA LEU A 30 19.95 -6.92 -7.78
C LEU A 30 19.14 -5.62 -7.75
N GLY A 31 18.93 -4.97 -8.90
CA GLY A 31 18.10 -3.78 -8.99
C GLY A 31 16.64 -4.08 -8.64
N LEU A 32 16.09 -5.20 -9.11
CA LEU A 32 14.74 -5.63 -8.75
C LEU A 32 14.63 -5.89 -7.24
N PHE A 33 15.58 -6.62 -6.64
CA PHE A 33 15.61 -6.82 -5.19
C PHE A 33 15.62 -5.50 -4.45
N THR A 34 16.44 -4.53 -4.88
CA THR A 34 16.57 -3.22 -4.23
C THR A 34 15.29 -2.40 -4.30
N VAL A 35 14.62 -2.35 -5.45
CA VAL A 35 13.36 -1.61 -5.56
C VAL A 35 12.25 -2.30 -4.75
N LEU A 36 12.25 -3.64 -4.67
CA LEU A 36 11.32 -4.38 -3.82
C LEU A 36 11.59 -4.14 -2.34
N LEU A 37 12.86 -4.03 -1.92
CA LEU A 37 13.23 -3.62 -0.56
C LEU A 37 12.69 -2.23 -0.23
N GLY A 38 12.78 -1.29 -1.18
CA GLY A 38 12.19 0.05 -1.04
C GLY A 38 10.65 0.05 -1.00
N ALA A 39 9.99 -0.99 -1.54
CA ALA A 39 8.55 -1.18 -1.34
C ALA A 39 8.24 -1.83 0.01
N ALA A 40 9.08 -2.74 0.48
CA ALA A 40 8.90 -3.47 1.72
C ALA A 40 9.02 -2.56 2.95
N LEU A 41 10.05 -1.70 2.98
CA LEU A 41 10.37 -0.83 4.12
C LEU A 41 9.16 -0.02 4.61
N PRO A 42 8.48 0.81 3.79
CA PRO A 42 7.34 1.60 4.23
C PRO A 42 6.15 0.75 4.71
N LEU A 43 5.95 -0.42 4.10
CA LEU A 43 4.85 -1.31 4.46
C LEU A 43 5.14 -2.05 5.76
N ILE A 44 6.37 -2.52 5.97
CA ILE A 44 6.81 -3.11 7.25
C ILE A 44 6.66 -2.05 8.35
N ASP A 45 7.16 -0.84 8.12
CA ASP A 45 7.14 0.25 9.08
C ASP A 45 5.73 0.69 9.47
N PHE A 46 4.79 0.68 8.53
CA PHE A 46 3.38 0.97 8.83
C PHE A 46 2.76 -0.03 9.81
N PHE A 47 3.07 -1.32 9.66
CA PHE A 47 2.46 -2.37 10.49
C PHE A 47 3.25 -2.68 11.76
N ILE A 48 4.56 -2.47 11.76
CA ILE A 48 5.45 -2.78 12.89
C ILE A 48 5.11 -1.93 14.13
N VAL A 49 4.71 -0.67 13.91
CA VAL A 49 4.41 0.27 14.98
C VAL A 49 3.17 -0.13 15.78
N ASN A 50 2.19 -0.82 15.17
CA ASN A 50 0.96 -1.21 15.85
C ASN A 50 1.23 -2.12 17.06
N VAL A 51 2.25 -2.97 16.99
CA VAL A 51 2.65 -3.86 18.08
C VAL A 51 3.37 -3.10 19.19
N ALA A 52 4.01 -1.97 18.87
CA ALA A 52 4.78 -1.14 19.78
C ALA A 52 3.92 -0.10 20.55
N LEU A 53 2.67 0.14 20.13
CA LEU A 53 1.82 1.19 20.71
C LEU A 53 1.70 1.11 22.24
N PRO A 54 1.46 -0.06 22.88
CA PRO A 54 1.37 -0.14 24.33
C PRO A 54 2.67 0.26 25.04
N THR A 55 3.82 -0.10 24.47
CA THR A 55 5.14 0.24 25.01
C THR A 55 5.46 1.73 24.82
N ILE A 56 5.03 2.33 23.68
CA ILE A 56 5.12 3.77 23.44
C ILE A 56 4.29 4.54 24.46
N ASP A 57 3.06 4.07 24.73
CA ASP A 57 2.18 4.69 25.74
C ASP A 57 2.83 4.69 27.11
N HIS A 58 3.36 3.55 27.51
CA HIS A 58 4.02 3.39 28.82
C HIS A 58 5.26 4.29 28.95
N ASP A 59 6.10 4.40 27.90
CA ASP A 59 7.37 5.16 27.95
C ASP A 59 7.16 6.68 27.80
N LEU A 60 6.25 7.10 26.91
CA LEU A 60 6.03 8.51 26.58
C LEU A 60 4.77 9.12 27.21
N ALA A 61 3.99 8.35 27.96
CA ALA A 61 2.69 8.76 28.52
C ALA A 61 1.79 9.45 27.46
N ALA A 62 1.72 8.83 26.27
CA ALA A 62 1.14 9.45 25.07
C ALA A 62 -0.37 9.60 25.16
N GLY A 63 -1.04 8.63 25.77
CA GLY A 63 -2.50 8.51 25.77
C GLY A 63 -3.08 8.11 24.40
N PRO A 64 -4.34 7.65 24.37
CA PRO A 64 -4.94 7.04 23.18
C PRO A 64 -4.92 7.93 21.93
N ALA A 65 -5.22 9.22 22.07
CA ALA A 65 -5.29 10.15 20.95
C ALA A 65 -3.94 10.36 20.24
N LEU A 66 -2.83 10.50 21.01
CA LEU A 66 -1.50 10.65 20.41
C LEU A 66 -1.00 9.34 19.79
N LEU A 67 -1.35 8.19 20.37
CA LEU A 67 -1.03 6.89 19.79
C LEU A 67 -1.70 6.69 18.42
N GLU A 68 -2.98 7.08 18.32
CA GLU A 68 -3.67 7.07 17.03
C GLU A 68 -3.01 8.01 16.02
N LEU A 69 -2.61 9.23 16.44
CA LEU A 69 -1.88 10.16 15.59
C LEU A 69 -0.50 9.64 15.13
N VAL A 70 0.20 8.85 15.95
CA VAL A 70 1.46 8.19 15.55
C VAL A 70 1.24 7.27 14.36
N VAL A 71 0.13 6.55 14.30
CA VAL A 71 -0.21 5.66 13.17
C VAL A 71 -0.82 6.44 12.02
N ALA A 72 -1.84 7.25 12.31
CA ALA A 72 -2.61 8.00 11.33
C ALA A 72 -1.78 9.06 10.61
N GLY A 73 -0.90 9.77 11.32
CA GLY A 73 -0.03 10.80 10.76
C GLY A 73 0.87 10.29 9.64
N TYR A 74 1.45 9.09 9.81
CA TYR A 74 2.20 8.41 8.76
C TYR A 74 1.30 8.04 7.58
N GLY A 75 0.20 7.32 7.83
CA GLY A 75 -0.69 6.84 6.78
C GLY A 75 -1.32 7.97 5.97
N LEU A 76 -1.73 9.05 6.62
CA LEU A 76 -2.34 10.20 5.99
C LEU A 76 -1.34 10.97 5.11
N SER A 77 -0.16 11.31 5.64
CA SER A 77 0.87 12.01 4.86
C SER A 77 1.34 11.17 3.67
N TYR A 78 1.48 9.86 3.87
CA TYR A 78 1.81 8.91 2.82
C TYR A 78 0.74 8.90 1.72
N ALA A 79 -0.54 8.74 2.06
CA ALA A 79 -1.64 8.68 1.09
C ALA A 79 -1.79 9.98 0.29
N VAL A 80 -1.71 11.14 0.99
CA VAL A 80 -1.84 12.48 0.41
C VAL A 80 -0.74 12.77 -0.61
N LEU A 81 0.50 12.43 -0.28
CA LEU A 81 1.67 12.81 -1.09
C LEU A 81 2.04 11.77 -2.15
N LEU A 82 1.39 10.60 -2.15
CA LEU A 82 1.76 9.48 -3.02
C LEU A 82 1.66 9.82 -4.52
N VAL A 83 0.58 10.48 -4.93
CA VAL A 83 0.38 10.85 -6.35
C VAL A 83 1.39 11.94 -6.74
N LEU A 84 1.64 12.90 -5.85
CA LEU A 84 2.67 13.92 -6.05
C LEU A 84 4.06 13.29 -6.18
N GLY A 85 4.40 12.32 -5.33
CA GLY A 85 5.65 11.56 -5.40
C GLY A 85 5.84 10.89 -6.78
N GLY A 86 4.80 10.30 -7.34
CA GLY A 86 4.83 9.74 -8.68
C GLY A 86 5.18 10.77 -9.76
N ARG A 87 4.54 11.95 -9.71
CA ARG A 87 4.81 13.07 -10.64
C ARG A 87 6.23 13.61 -10.51
N LEU A 88 6.70 13.79 -9.30
CA LEU A 88 8.08 14.25 -9.05
C LEU A 88 9.10 13.28 -9.62
N GLY A 89 8.86 11.96 -9.55
CA GLY A 89 9.73 10.96 -10.16
C GLY A 89 9.77 11.00 -11.68
N ASP A 90 8.64 11.25 -12.31
CA ASP A 90 8.57 11.39 -13.77
C ASP A 90 9.33 12.65 -14.24
N MET A 91 9.38 13.72 -13.42
CA MET A 91 10.09 14.98 -13.73
C MET A 91 11.58 14.92 -13.40
N ALA A 92 11.92 14.55 -12.16
CA ALA A 92 13.28 14.66 -11.62
C ALA A 92 14.14 13.40 -11.88
N GLY A 93 13.51 12.30 -12.28
CA GLY A 93 14.15 11.00 -12.43
C GLY A 93 13.79 10.06 -11.29
N ARG A 94 13.37 8.85 -11.66
CA ARG A 94 12.81 7.87 -10.71
C ARG A 94 13.84 7.35 -9.73
N ARG A 95 15.06 7.06 -10.20
CA ARG A 95 16.17 6.63 -9.33
C ARG A 95 16.55 7.72 -8.32
N ARG A 96 16.67 8.97 -8.77
CA ARG A 96 17.03 10.10 -7.89
C ARG A 96 16.00 10.26 -6.79
N LEU A 97 14.71 10.22 -7.14
CA LEU A 97 13.65 10.38 -6.15
C LEU A 97 13.52 9.17 -5.23
N PHE A 98 13.78 7.97 -5.73
CA PHE A 98 13.87 6.75 -4.92
C PHE A 98 14.99 6.85 -3.86
N LEU A 99 16.18 7.31 -4.25
CA LEU A 99 17.31 7.51 -3.35
C LEU A 99 17.00 8.60 -2.30
N LEU A 100 16.45 9.75 -2.72
CA LEU A 100 16.03 10.80 -1.80
C LEU A 100 14.97 10.33 -0.81
N GLY A 101 13.94 9.62 -1.29
CA GLY A 101 12.90 9.05 -0.46
C GLY A 101 13.46 8.05 0.56
N MET A 102 14.36 7.16 0.14
CA MET A 102 15.00 6.18 1.02
C MET A 102 15.91 6.83 2.07
N ALA A 103 16.68 7.85 1.69
CA ALA A 103 17.50 8.62 2.63
C ALA A 103 16.63 9.36 3.65
N ALA A 104 15.60 10.05 3.17
CA ALA A 104 14.64 10.74 4.04
C ALA A 104 13.91 9.77 4.97
N PHE A 105 13.53 8.58 4.47
CA PHE A 105 12.89 7.53 5.26
C PHE A 105 13.81 7.02 6.38
N GLY A 106 15.08 6.76 6.09
CA GLY A 106 16.08 6.36 7.09
C GLY A 106 16.29 7.44 8.16
N LEU A 107 16.42 8.72 7.75
CA LEU A 107 16.58 9.83 8.66
C LEU A 107 15.35 10.08 9.55
N THR A 108 14.16 9.99 8.98
CA THR A 108 12.91 10.14 9.76
C THR A 108 12.67 8.94 10.67
N SER A 109 13.06 7.73 10.26
CA SER A 109 13.07 6.55 11.13
C SER A 109 14.02 6.74 12.33
N LEU A 110 15.21 7.30 12.10
CA LEU A 110 16.12 7.67 13.18
C LEU A 110 15.46 8.70 14.11
N ALA A 111 14.83 9.73 13.57
CA ALA A 111 14.12 10.73 14.36
C ALA A 111 12.96 10.11 15.18
N CYS A 112 12.20 9.14 14.61
CA CYS A 112 11.19 8.40 15.36
C CYS A 112 11.81 7.62 16.52
N GLY A 113 12.89 6.87 16.27
CA GLY A 113 13.56 6.08 17.30
C GLY A 113 14.22 6.90 18.41
N LEU A 114 14.58 8.16 18.13
CA LEU A 114 15.19 9.11 19.09
C LEU A 114 14.17 10.09 19.68
N ALA A 115 12.87 9.97 19.38
CA ALA A 115 11.85 10.92 19.83
C ALA A 115 11.80 11.00 21.38
N PRO A 116 11.93 12.22 21.96
CA PRO A 116 11.91 12.42 23.40
C PRO A 116 10.49 12.47 24.00
N ASN A 117 9.47 12.66 23.17
CA ASN A 117 8.07 12.75 23.57
C ASN A 117 7.13 12.36 22.40
N ALA A 118 5.86 12.12 22.71
CA ALA A 118 4.88 11.68 21.74
C ALA A 118 4.63 12.67 20.59
N TRP A 119 4.66 13.99 20.83
CA TRP A 119 4.47 14.99 19.78
C TRP A 119 5.62 14.99 18.76
N THR A 120 6.86 14.85 19.24
CA THR A 120 8.02 14.72 18.35
C THR A 120 7.91 13.44 17.52
N LEU A 121 7.45 12.35 18.14
CA LEU A 121 7.21 11.09 17.42
C LEU A 121 6.14 11.27 16.33
N VAL A 122 5.01 11.92 16.61
CA VAL A 122 3.97 12.23 15.64
C VAL A 122 4.54 13.04 14.47
N GLY A 123 5.28 14.12 14.75
CA GLY A 123 5.92 14.94 13.71
C GLY A 123 6.89 14.14 12.83
N ALA A 124 7.72 13.30 13.45
CA ALA A 124 8.63 12.40 12.72
C ALA A 124 7.89 11.37 11.88
N ARG A 125 6.76 10.84 12.35
CA ARG A 125 5.90 9.91 11.61
C ARG A 125 5.25 10.55 10.38
N VAL A 126 4.77 11.80 10.50
CA VAL A 126 4.27 12.57 9.35
C VAL A 126 5.36 12.75 8.29
N ALA A 127 6.56 13.14 8.71
CA ALA A 127 7.70 13.28 7.80
C ALA A 127 8.12 11.94 7.17
N GLN A 128 8.05 10.83 7.93
CA GLN A 128 8.37 9.49 7.47
C GLN A 128 7.35 9.01 6.41
N GLY A 129 6.05 9.28 6.61
CA GLY A 129 5.02 9.01 5.61
C GLY A 129 5.23 9.79 4.31
N ALA A 130 5.65 11.06 4.41
CA ALA A 130 6.02 11.87 3.25
C ALA A 130 7.23 11.27 2.50
N ALA A 131 8.25 10.80 3.22
CA ALA A 131 9.41 10.13 2.63
C ALA A 131 9.02 8.82 1.91
N ALA A 132 8.14 8.02 2.50
CA ALA A 132 7.57 6.82 1.88
C ALA A 132 6.82 7.14 0.58
N ALA A 133 6.06 8.24 0.55
CA ALA A 133 5.34 8.71 -0.62
C ALA A 133 6.26 9.11 -1.78
N LEU A 134 7.46 9.58 -1.51
CA LEU A 134 8.46 9.85 -2.54
C LEU A 134 9.05 8.55 -3.12
N MET A 135 9.18 7.50 -2.32
CA MET A 135 9.89 6.27 -2.69
C MET A 135 8.98 5.27 -3.42
N LEU A 136 7.81 4.97 -2.90
CA LEU A 136 6.99 3.84 -3.35
C LEU A 136 6.51 3.94 -4.82
N PRO A 137 6.04 5.08 -5.34
CA PRO A 137 5.64 5.19 -6.75
C PRO A 137 6.78 4.89 -7.72
N GLN A 138 8.02 5.19 -7.31
CA GLN A 138 9.20 4.96 -8.14
C GLN A 138 9.47 3.47 -8.36
N VAL A 139 9.09 2.62 -7.39
CA VAL A 139 9.23 1.16 -7.50
C VAL A 139 8.42 0.63 -8.67
N LEU A 140 7.12 0.93 -8.70
CA LEU A 140 6.22 0.49 -9.77
C LEU A 140 6.63 1.09 -11.13
N ALA A 141 6.93 2.39 -11.15
CA ALA A 141 7.32 3.10 -12.35
C ALA A 141 8.66 2.57 -12.92
N THR A 142 9.64 2.24 -12.07
CA THR A 142 10.91 1.65 -12.49
C THR A 142 10.71 0.22 -13.03
N ILE A 143 9.92 -0.61 -12.36
CA ILE A 143 9.59 -1.96 -12.86
C ILE A 143 8.94 -1.86 -14.24
N GLN A 144 7.97 -0.97 -14.43
CA GLN A 144 7.27 -0.84 -15.69
C GLN A 144 8.16 -0.29 -16.82
N ALA A 145 9.03 0.67 -16.53
CA ALA A 145 9.91 1.29 -17.51
C ALA A 145 11.11 0.40 -17.90
N ALA A 146 11.67 -0.35 -16.93
CA ALA A 146 12.91 -1.09 -17.12
C ALA A 146 12.71 -2.61 -17.28
N THR A 147 11.46 -3.08 -17.46
CA THR A 147 11.13 -4.49 -17.74
C THR A 147 10.04 -4.61 -18.80
N SER A 148 10.02 -5.73 -19.51
CA SER A 148 9.03 -6.03 -20.54
C SER A 148 8.57 -7.50 -20.51
N GLY A 149 7.46 -7.80 -21.15
CA GLY A 149 6.95 -9.16 -21.34
C GLY A 149 6.90 -9.99 -20.04
N HIS A 150 7.41 -11.20 -20.09
CA HIS A 150 7.40 -12.14 -18.99
C HIS A 150 8.19 -11.64 -17.75
N ARG A 151 9.27 -10.88 -17.97
CA ARG A 151 10.05 -10.27 -16.85
C ARG A 151 9.23 -9.25 -16.09
N ARG A 152 8.45 -8.41 -16.78
CA ARG A 152 7.53 -7.46 -16.14
C ARG A 152 6.46 -8.17 -15.33
N ALA A 153 5.82 -9.19 -15.91
CA ALA A 153 4.80 -9.97 -15.19
C ALA A 153 5.35 -10.60 -13.92
N ARG A 154 6.57 -11.15 -13.96
CA ARG A 154 7.24 -11.72 -12.78
C ARG A 154 7.58 -10.65 -11.75
N ALA A 155 8.13 -9.50 -12.16
CA ALA A 155 8.49 -8.40 -11.27
C ALA A 155 7.26 -7.82 -10.56
N MET A 156 6.15 -7.64 -11.29
CA MET A 156 4.86 -7.18 -10.71
C MET A 156 4.29 -8.18 -9.71
N SER A 157 4.41 -9.48 -9.99
CA SER A 157 3.97 -10.52 -9.03
C SER A 157 4.84 -10.51 -7.77
N LEU A 158 6.16 -10.34 -7.92
CA LEU A 158 7.06 -10.21 -6.77
C LEU A 158 6.76 -8.94 -5.97
N TYR A 159 6.42 -7.83 -6.62
CA TYR A 159 5.99 -6.60 -5.93
C TYR A 159 4.73 -6.85 -5.09
N GLY A 160 3.70 -7.47 -5.66
CA GLY A 160 2.48 -7.80 -4.93
C GLY A 160 2.74 -8.79 -3.77
N ALA A 161 3.61 -9.79 -3.98
CA ALA A 161 4.03 -10.71 -2.94
C ALA A 161 4.80 -10.01 -1.82
N THR A 162 5.72 -9.11 -2.17
CA THR A 162 6.48 -8.28 -1.22
C THR A 162 5.52 -7.40 -0.40
N ALA A 163 4.55 -6.74 -1.05
CA ALA A 163 3.59 -5.89 -0.36
C ALA A 163 2.81 -6.67 0.72
N GLY A 164 2.25 -7.83 0.35
CA GLY A 164 1.50 -8.64 1.31
C GLY A 164 2.35 -9.26 2.41
N LEU A 165 3.55 -9.74 2.06
CA LEU A 165 4.48 -10.30 3.03
C LEU A 165 4.95 -9.24 4.04
N SER A 166 5.23 -8.02 3.56
CA SER A 166 5.68 -6.92 4.41
C SER A 166 4.67 -6.54 5.49
N MET A 167 3.37 -6.62 5.19
CA MET A 167 2.32 -6.33 6.17
C MET A 167 2.38 -7.30 7.37
N VAL A 168 2.57 -8.59 7.10
CA VAL A 168 2.66 -9.59 8.17
C VAL A 168 4.06 -9.61 8.81
N ALA A 169 5.11 -9.44 8.00
CA ALA A 169 6.47 -9.34 8.51
C ALA A 169 6.64 -8.17 9.49
N GLY A 170 5.95 -7.03 9.24
CA GLY A 170 5.93 -5.89 10.15
C GLY A 170 5.38 -6.28 11.54
N GLN A 171 4.29 -7.02 11.60
CA GLN A 171 3.70 -7.49 12.86
C GLN A 171 4.65 -8.43 13.62
N ILE A 172 5.23 -9.42 12.92
CA ILE A 172 6.15 -10.40 13.52
C ILE A 172 7.42 -9.70 14.03
N LEU A 173 8.05 -8.89 13.17
CA LEU A 173 9.27 -8.15 13.53
C LEU A 173 9.01 -7.17 14.68
N GLY A 174 7.85 -6.50 14.70
CA GLY A 174 7.44 -5.63 15.79
C GLY A 174 7.38 -6.37 17.11
N GLY A 175 6.71 -7.52 17.13
CA GLY A 175 6.63 -8.36 18.32
C GLY A 175 8.00 -8.82 18.83
N VAL A 176 8.84 -9.30 17.94
CA VAL A 176 10.20 -9.77 18.29
C VAL A 176 11.08 -8.63 18.79
N LEU A 177 11.09 -7.48 18.11
CA LEU A 177 11.94 -6.34 18.48
C LEU A 177 11.52 -5.68 19.80
N VAL A 178 10.20 -5.58 20.05
CA VAL A 178 9.69 -5.05 21.32
C VAL A 178 10.02 -6.01 22.47
N ALA A 179 9.83 -7.33 22.27
CA ALA A 179 10.10 -8.33 23.29
C ALA A 179 11.61 -8.49 23.57
N ALA A 180 12.45 -8.49 22.53
CA ALA A 180 13.88 -8.62 22.69
C ALA A 180 14.55 -7.36 23.25
N ALA A 181 13.93 -6.18 23.06
CA ALA A 181 14.43 -4.87 23.47
C ALA A 181 15.97 -4.71 23.29
N PRO A 182 16.52 -4.92 22.08
CA PRO A 182 17.98 -5.07 21.87
C PRO A 182 18.78 -3.81 22.22
N LEU A 183 18.13 -2.68 22.44
CA LEU A 183 18.73 -1.39 22.80
C LEU A 183 18.39 -0.97 24.26
N SER A 184 17.93 -1.91 25.09
CA SER A 184 17.57 -1.65 26.49
C SER A 184 18.75 -1.11 27.30
N SER A 185 19.98 -1.51 26.99
CA SER A 185 21.18 -1.00 27.64
C SER A 185 21.44 0.50 27.38
N VAL A 186 20.89 1.05 26.28
CA VAL A 186 21.09 2.45 25.89
C VAL A 186 19.91 3.32 26.31
N PHE A 187 18.69 2.83 26.16
CA PHE A 187 17.46 3.62 26.32
C PHE A 187 16.59 3.18 27.51
N GLY A 188 16.97 2.10 28.22
CA GLY A 188 16.18 1.50 29.29
C GLY A 188 15.20 0.42 28.79
N GLU A 189 14.69 -0.41 29.71
CA GLU A 189 13.84 -1.54 29.38
C GLU A 189 12.48 -1.15 28.78
N SER A 190 11.91 0.00 29.21
CA SER A 190 10.64 0.53 28.68
C SER A 190 10.74 1.03 27.24
N ALA A 191 11.96 1.27 26.74
CA ALA A 191 12.21 1.86 25.43
C ALA A 191 12.41 0.83 24.28
N GLY A 192 12.00 -0.42 24.47
CA GLY A 192 12.08 -1.48 23.45
C GLY A 192 11.42 -1.11 22.11
N TRP A 193 10.37 -0.28 22.16
CA TRP A 193 9.68 0.24 20.97
C TRP A 193 10.58 1.05 20.02
N ARG A 194 11.65 1.67 20.51
CA ARG A 194 12.60 2.45 19.68
C ARG A 194 13.27 1.58 18.63
N SER A 195 13.48 0.30 18.95
CA SER A 195 14.08 -0.68 18.06
C SER A 195 13.27 -0.90 16.78
N VAL A 196 11.94 -0.73 16.83
CA VAL A 196 11.08 -0.92 15.64
C VAL A 196 11.30 0.16 14.57
N PHE A 197 11.74 1.34 14.98
CA PHE A 197 12.13 2.40 14.07
C PHE A 197 13.60 2.32 13.69
N LEU A 198 14.48 2.10 14.67
CA LEU A 198 15.93 2.11 14.46
C LEU A 198 16.40 0.97 13.54
N VAL A 199 15.68 -0.15 13.46
CA VAL A 199 15.97 -1.25 12.51
C VAL A 199 15.90 -0.81 11.05
N ASN A 200 15.09 0.18 10.73
CA ASN A 200 14.98 0.71 9.36
C ASN A 200 16.25 1.47 8.93
N VAL A 201 17.01 2.02 9.86
CA VAL A 201 18.20 2.86 9.55
C VAL A 201 19.28 2.06 8.81
N PRO A 202 19.80 0.94 9.35
CA PRO A 202 20.77 0.13 8.63
C PRO A 202 20.21 -0.46 7.33
N VAL A 203 18.94 -0.85 7.31
CA VAL A 203 18.31 -1.39 6.09
C VAL A 203 18.20 -0.31 5.00
N ALA A 204 17.83 0.92 5.36
CA ALA A 204 17.81 2.04 4.42
C ALA A 204 19.21 2.39 3.92
N ALA A 205 20.23 2.36 4.78
CA ALA A 205 21.62 2.61 4.40
C ALA A 205 22.12 1.56 3.38
N VAL A 206 21.88 0.28 3.63
CA VAL A 206 22.20 -0.78 2.68
C VAL A 206 21.41 -0.60 1.37
N GLY A 207 20.11 -0.32 1.48
CA GLY A 207 19.24 -0.06 0.34
C GLY A 207 19.72 1.10 -0.53
N LEU A 208 20.22 2.19 0.07
CA LEU A 208 20.82 3.33 -0.63
C LEU A 208 22.05 2.93 -1.45
N ILE A 209 22.96 2.17 -0.83
CA ILE A 209 24.18 1.69 -1.51
C ILE A 209 23.82 0.80 -2.71
N LEU A 210 22.89 -0.13 -2.49
CA LEU A 210 22.43 -1.04 -3.54
C LEU A 210 21.71 -0.28 -4.66
N ALA A 211 20.84 0.68 -4.31
CA ALA A 211 20.11 1.48 -5.27
C ALA A 211 21.02 2.36 -6.13
N ALA A 212 22.04 2.96 -5.51
CA ALA A 212 23.03 3.76 -6.23
C ALA A 212 23.81 2.94 -7.26
N ARG A 213 23.97 1.62 -7.05
CA ARG A 213 24.75 0.74 -7.92
C ARG A 213 23.91 -0.02 -8.94
N ALA A 214 22.68 -0.43 -8.57
CA ALA A 214 21.93 -1.43 -9.31
C ALA A 214 20.61 -0.95 -9.91
N VAL A 215 20.07 0.21 -9.47
CA VAL A 215 18.83 0.75 -10.03
C VAL A 215 19.15 1.66 -11.20
N PRO A 216 18.64 1.39 -12.41
CA PRO A 216 18.88 2.25 -13.57
C PRO A 216 18.11 3.56 -13.44
N GLU A 217 18.69 4.66 -13.96
CA GLU A 217 17.92 5.90 -14.09
C GLU A 217 16.88 5.74 -15.19
N THR A 218 15.65 6.04 -14.86
CA THR A 218 14.54 6.08 -15.80
C THR A 218 13.80 7.40 -15.61
N ARG A 219 13.43 8.03 -16.72
CA ARG A 219 12.73 9.31 -16.75
C ARG A 219 11.59 9.25 -17.74
N SER A 220 10.57 10.03 -17.54
CA SER A 220 9.56 10.24 -18.59
C SER A 220 10.16 11.10 -19.70
N GLU A 221 9.96 10.72 -20.95
CA GLU A 221 10.38 11.53 -22.11
C GLU A 221 9.61 12.85 -22.19
N ARG A 222 8.40 12.88 -21.62
CA ARG A 222 7.52 14.05 -21.57
C ARG A 222 7.04 14.27 -20.14
N PRO A 223 7.88 14.86 -19.27
CA PRO A 223 7.49 15.13 -17.89
C PRO A 223 6.37 16.16 -17.87
N ALA A 224 5.32 15.86 -17.12
CA ALA A 224 4.22 16.77 -16.92
C ALA A 224 4.51 17.74 -15.77
N PRO A 225 4.12 19.01 -15.85
CA PRO A 225 4.26 19.96 -14.74
C PRO A 225 3.43 19.52 -13.52
N ILE A 226 3.80 20.05 -12.36
CA ILE A 226 3.05 19.77 -11.12
C ILE A 226 1.74 20.55 -11.16
N ASP A 227 0.64 19.85 -11.02
CA ASP A 227 -0.68 20.42 -10.82
C ASP A 227 -0.86 20.76 -9.34
N VAL A 228 -0.50 21.97 -8.95
CA VAL A 228 -0.60 22.43 -7.54
C VAL A 228 -2.06 22.47 -7.07
N PRO A 229 -3.04 23.06 -7.82
CA PRO A 229 -4.43 23.04 -7.43
C PRO A 229 -5.00 21.61 -7.27
N GLY A 230 -4.74 20.72 -8.22
CA GLY A 230 -5.16 19.32 -8.14
C GLY A 230 -4.55 18.61 -6.93
N THR A 231 -3.24 18.82 -6.67
CA THR A 231 -2.57 18.24 -5.50
C THR A 231 -3.17 18.70 -4.19
N LEU A 232 -3.43 20.00 -4.03
CA LEU A 232 -4.04 20.56 -2.81
C LEU A 232 -5.46 20.04 -2.60
N LEU A 233 -6.29 20.00 -3.66
CA LEU A 233 -7.66 19.49 -3.57
C LEU A 233 -7.72 17.99 -3.29
N LEU A 234 -6.79 17.20 -3.85
CA LEU A 234 -6.66 15.79 -3.51
C LEU A 234 -6.27 15.63 -2.03
N ALA A 235 -5.29 16.42 -1.56
CA ALA A 235 -4.87 16.43 -0.17
C ALA A 235 -6.04 16.76 0.76
N VAL A 236 -6.78 17.84 0.49
CA VAL A 236 -7.96 18.21 1.27
C VAL A 236 -9.01 17.10 1.25
N SER A 237 -9.28 16.49 0.07
CA SER A 237 -10.24 15.39 -0.03
C SER A 237 -9.84 14.19 0.81
N LEU A 238 -8.57 13.79 0.79
CA LEU A 238 -8.07 12.66 1.57
C LEU A 238 -8.05 12.97 3.07
N VAL A 239 -7.62 14.16 3.46
CA VAL A 239 -7.62 14.59 4.88
C VAL A 239 -9.03 14.65 5.44
N THR A 240 -9.98 15.27 4.71
CA THR A 240 -11.37 15.38 5.16
C THR A 240 -12.11 14.05 5.23
N LEU A 241 -11.65 13.04 4.51
CA LEU A 241 -12.17 11.68 4.61
C LEU A 241 -11.46 10.87 5.69
N LEU A 242 -10.13 10.80 5.65
CA LEU A 242 -9.36 9.84 6.47
C LEU A 242 -9.18 10.31 7.91
N ALA A 243 -8.90 11.59 8.17
CA ALA A 243 -8.67 12.07 9.52
C ALA A 243 -9.87 11.84 10.46
N PRO A 244 -11.11 12.21 10.10
CA PRO A 244 -12.25 11.93 10.97
C PRO A 244 -12.55 10.43 11.12
N LEU A 245 -12.26 9.60 10.12
CA LEU A 245 -12.48 8.17 10.22
C LEU A 245 -11.45 7.46 11.10
N THR A 246 -10.23 7.96 11.17
CA THR A 246 -9.18 7.41 12.04
C THR A 246 -9.28 7.92 13.47
N GLU A 247 -9.49 9.23 13.66
CA GLU A 247 -9.44 9.88 14.97
C GLU A 247 -10.81 10.01 15.65
N GLY A 248 -11.89 9.98 14.86
CA GLY A 248 -13.24 10.32 15.36
C GLY A 248 -13.70 9.47 16.51
N ARG A 249 -13.42 8.18 16.48
CA ARG A 249 -13.82 7.24 17.55
C ARG A 249 -13.08 7.53 18.87
N ALA A 250 -11.76 7.69 18.83
CA ALA A 250 -10.96 7.96 20.02
C ALA A 250 -11.28 9.33 20.63
N ALA A 251 -11.59 10.31 19.75
CA ALA A 251 -12.01 11.63 20.18
C ALA A 251 -13.49 11.73 20.58
N GLY A 252 -14.27 10.63 20.51
CA GLY A 252 -15.70 10.63 20.84
C GLY A 252 -16.60 11.32 19.81
N TRP A 253 -16.19 11.34 18.54
CA TRP A 253 -16.90 11.94 17.41
C TRP A 253 -17.25 13.42 17.61
N PRO A 254 -16.27 14.30 17.88
CA PRO A 254 -16.52 15.73 18.06
C PRO A 254 -17.01 16.38 16.77
N LEU A 255 -17.55 17.60 16.88
CA LEU A 255 -18.19 18.31 15.76
C LEU A 255 -17.26 18.42 14.53
N TRP A 256 -15.95 18.61 14.71
CA TRP A 256 -15.01 18.72 13.61
C TRP A 256 -14.97 17.47 12.70
N THR A 257 -15.23 16.28 13.25
CA THR A 257 -15.23 15.03 12.47
C THR A 257 -16.42 14.99 11.51
N TRP A 258 -17.58 15.40 11.96
CA TRP A 258 -18.79 15.49 11.12
C TRP A 258 -18.69 16.59 10.07
N VAL A 259 -18.15 17.76 10.44
CA VAL A 259 -17.88 18.85 9.50
C VAL A 259 -16.87 18.39 8.43
N SER A 260 -15.80 17.70 8.84
CA SER A 260 -14.80 17.15 7.92
C SER A 260 -15.41 16.15 6.94
N LEU A 261 -16.19 15.19 7.43
CA LEU A 261 -16.90 14.23 6.57
C LEU A 261 -17.90 14.88 5.63
N ALA A 262 -18.59 15.94 6.09
CA ALA A 262 -19.50 16.71 5.24
C ALA A 262 -18.76 17.51 4.17
N LEU A 263 -17.55 17.99 4.44
CA LEU A 263 -16.70 18.72 3.47
C LEU A 263 -16.10 17.79 2.40
N PHE A 264 -15.89 16.51 2.71
CA PHE A 264 -15.28 15.55 1.79
C PHE A 264 -15.96 15.51 0.40
N PRO A 265 -17.28 15.34 0.25
CA PRO A 265 -17.92 15.28 -1.07
C PRO A 265 -17.73 16.57 -1.87
N PHE A 266 -17.71 17.73 -1.22
CA PHE A 266 -17.46 19.01 -1.89
C PHE A 266 -16.01 19.10 -2.37
N ALA A 267 -15.05 18.72 -1.54
CA ALA A 267 -13.63 18.68 -1.90
C ALA A 267 -13.39 17.69 -3.05
N ALA A 268 -13.97 16.49 -3.01
CA ALA A 268 -13.87 15.49 -4.06
C ALA A 268 -14.48 15.96 -5.39
N VAL A 269 -15.64 16.64 -5.35
CA VAL A 269 -16.26 17.23 -6.54
C VAL A 269 -15.42 18.38 -7.07
N ALA A 270 -14.89 19.26 -6.21
CA ALA A 270 -13.99 20.34 -6.61
C ALA A 270 -12.73 19.78 -7.27
N PHE A 271 -12.08 18.77 -6.67
CA PHE A 271 -10.96 18.06 -7.26
C PHE A 271 -11.31 17.53 -8.66
N TYR A 272 -12.38 16.76 -8.79
CA TYR A 272 -12.81 16.23 -10.08
C TYR A 272 -13.08 17.30 -11.13
N ARG A 273 -13.70 18.43 -10.75
CA ARG A 273 -13.97 19.55 -11.66
C ARG A 273 -12.68 20.24 -12.13
N VAL A 274 -11.73 20.47 -11.23
CA VAL A 274 -10.43 21.07 -11.57
C VAL A 274 -9.67 20.17 -12.52
N GLU A 275 -9.55 18.88 -12.21
CA GLU A 275 -8.90 17.88 -13.07
C GLU A 275 -9.54 17.79 -14.45
N ARG A 276 -10.89 17.77 -14.50
CA ARG A 276 -11.64 17.74 -15.76
C ARG A 276 -11.45 19.01 -16.59
N ASN A 277 -11.37 20.16 -15.96
CA ASN A 277 -11.14 21.43 -16.65
C ASN A 277 -9.70 21.51 -17.17
N ALA A 278 -8.72 21.04 -16.40
CA ALA A 278 -7.34 20.94 -16.84
C ALA A 278 -7.20 20.02 -18.07
N ASP A 279 -7.81 18.82 -18.02
CA ASP A 279 -7.82 17.84 -19.11
C ASP A 279 -8.47 18.42 -20.39
N ARG A 280 -9.58 19.17 -20.27
CA ARG A 280 -10.27 19.83 -21.38
C ARG A 280 -9.45 20.97 -22.01
N ARG A 281 -8.62 21.64 -21.23
CA ARG A 281 -7.74 22.73 -21.69
C ARG A 281 -6.42 22.21 -22.28
N GLY A 282 -6.23 20.90 -22.37
CA GLY A 282 -4.97 20.29 -22.83
C GLY A 282 -3.83 20.41 -21.83
N LEU A 283 -4.11 20.87 -20.60
CA LEU A 283 -3.16 20.81 -19.49
C LEU A 283 -3.03 19.37 -19.02
N VAL A 284 -1.98 19.06 -18.28
CA VAL A 284 -1.77 17.70 -17.76
C VAL A 284 -2.23 17.65 -16.31
N PRO A 285 -3.47 17.16 -16.03
CA PRO A 285 -4.01 17.08 -14.68
C PRO A 285 -3.23 16.10 -13.82
N LEU A 286 -3.33 16.20 -12.48
CA LEU A 286 -2.69 15.28 -11.54
C LEU A 286 -3.17 13.84 -11.74
N VAL A 287 -4.48 13.68 -11.82
CA VAL A 287 -5.17 12.41 -12.13
C VAL A 287 -6.05 12.64 -13.37
N PRO A 288 -5.56 12.36 -14.58
CA PRO A 288 -6.34 12.58 -15.79
C PRO A 288 -7.68 11.84 -15.73
N PRO A 289 -8.83 12.51 -15.87
CA PRO A 289 -10.13 11.84 -15.92
C PRO A 289 -10.24 10.83 -17.07
N SER A 290 -9.43 11.01 -18.13
CA SER A 290 -9.28 10.05 -19.22
C SER A 290 -8.72 8.70 -18.74
N LEU A 291 -7.83 8.67 -17.75
CA LEU A 291 -7.35 7.42 -17.13
C LEU A 291 -8.47 6.70 -16.38
N LEU A 292 -9.33 7.42 -15.67
CA LEU A 292 -10.47 6.83 -14.95
C LEU A 292 -11.53 6.24 -15.89
N ARG A 293 -11.48 6.56 -17.20
CA ARG A 293 -12.34 5.95 -18.22
C ARG A 293 -11.80 4.63 -18.74
N LEU A 294 -10.52 4.32 -18.51
CA LEU A 294 -9.95 3.02 -18.86
C LEU A 294 -10.68 1.92 -18.09
N GLU A 295 -11.10 0.90 -18.82
CA GLU A 295 -11.93 -0.16 -18.28
C GLU A 295 -11.19 -0.96 -17.21
N SER A 296 -9.91 -1.25 -17.45
CA SER A 296 -9.03 -1.93 -16.51
C SER A 296 -8.87 -1.17 -15.20
N LEU A 297 -8.62 0.15 -15.28
CA LEU A 297 -8.47 0.99 -14.09
C LEU A 297 -9.77 1.05 -13.30
N ARG A 298 -10.89 1.35 -13.95
CA ARG A 298 -12.20 1.45 -13.29
C ARG A 298 -12.64 0.14 -12.65
N ARG A 299 -12.58 -0.97 -13.39
CA ARG A 299 -12.96 -2.29 -12.88
C ARG A 299 -11.98 -2.78 -11.81
N GLY A 300 -10.68 -2.53 -12.03
CA GLY A 300 -9.66 -2.90 -11.07
C GLY A 300 -9.79 -2.14 -9.75
N LEU A 301 -9.99 -0.81 -9.77
CA LEU A 301 -10.22 -0.02 -8.55
C LEU A 301 -11.50 -0.44 -7.82
N ALA A 302 -12.57 -0.78 -8.55
CA ALA A 302 -13.81 -1.30 -7.95
C ALA A 302 -13.59 -2.61 -7.18
N LEU A 303 -12.58 -3.41 -7.53
CA LEU A 303 -12.17 -4.61 -6.80
C LEU A 303 -11.18 -4.31 -5.67
N VAL A 304 -10.25 -3.38 -5.89
CA VAL A 304 -9.24 -2.99 -4.89
C VAL A 304 -9.90 -2.39 -3.64
N VAL A 305 -10.97 -1.61 -3.80
CA VAL A 305 -11.67 -0.97 -2.67
C VAL A 305 -12.22 -1.99 -1.67
N PRO A 306 -13.16 -2.89 -2.02
CA PRO A 306 -13.71 -3.84 -1.04
C PRO A 306 -12.66 -4.84 -0.55
N PHE A 307 -11.71 -5.26 -1.39
CA PHE A 307 -10.59 -6.09 -0.99
C PHE A 307 -9.77 -5.41 0.13
N SER A 308 -9.40 -4.14 -0.06
CA SER A 308 -8.54 -3.41 0.87
C SER A 308 -9.27 -3.02 2.15
N ILE A 309 -10.57 -2.68 2.09
CA ILE A 309 -11.41 -2.48 3.27
C ILE A 309 -11.41 -3.76 4.12
N GLY A 310 -11.72 -4.91 3.50
CA GLY A 310 -11.71 -6.19 4.19
C GLY A 310 -10.33 -6.54 4.77
N PHE A 311 -9.26 -6.29 4.02
CA PHE A 311 -7.90 -6.60 4.46
C PHE A 311 -7.42 -5.73 5.63
N GLY A 312 -7.60 -4.40 5.54
CA GLY A 312 -7.18 -3.47 6.60
C GLY A 312 -7.93 -3.69 7.90
N GLY A 313 -9.26 -3.83 7.81
CA GLY A 313 -10.10 -4.15 8.96
C GLY A 313 -9.75 -5.50 9.60
N PHE A 314 -9.53 -6.53 8.79
CA PHE A 314 -9.12 -7.86 9.26
C PHE A 314 -7.80 -7.82 10.04
N MET A 315 -6.78 -7.17 9.49
CA MET A 315 -5.48 -7.05 10.15
C MET A 315 -5.58 -6.38 11.51
N PHE A 316 -6.34 -5.28 11.58
CA PHE A 316 -6.54 -4.55 12.83
C PHE A 316 -7.31 -5.39 13.87
N VAL A 317 -8.45 -5.93 13.45
CA VAL A 317 -9.36 -6.66 14.37
C VAL A 317 -8.69 -7.91 14.93
N ILE A 318 -7.99 -8.68 14.09
CA ILE A 318 -7.26 -9.87 14.55
C ILE A 318 -6.15 -9.47 15.53
N ALA A 319 -5.36 -8.42 15.22
CA ALA A 319 -4.30 -7.98 16.13
C ALA A 319 -4.84 -7.58 17.52
N VAL A 320 -5.94 -6.83 17.56
CA VAL A 320 -6.59 -6.44 18.82
C VAL A 320 -7.20 -7.64 19.54
N ALA A 321 -7.89 -8.53 18.83
CA ALA A 321 -8.50 -9.74 19.42
C ALA A 321 -7.45 -10.66 20.03
N LEU A 322 -6.29 -10.85 19.39
CA LEU A 322 -5.20 -11.65 19.91
C LEU A 322 -4.57 -11.05 21.17
N GLN A 323 -4.29 -9.74 21.16
CA GLN A 323 -3.60 -9.08 22.27
C GLN A 323 -4.54 -8.77 23.44
N GLN A 324 -5.70 -8.19 23.19
CA GLN A 324 -6.63 -7.78 24.25
C GLN A 324 -7.63 -8.88 24.62
N GLY A 325 -8.08 -9.66 23.63
CA GLY A 325 -9.06 -10.73 23.82
C GLY A 325 -8.45 -12.01 24.40
N LEU A 326 -7.42 -12.54 23.76
CA LEU A 326 -6.71 -13.75 24.19
C LEU A 326 -5.52 -13.46 25.10
N ARG A 327 -5.20 -12.18 25.32
CA ARG A 327 -4.07 -11.72 26.16
C ARG A 327 -2.72 -12.30 25.75
N LEU A 328 -2.55 -12.57 24.45
CA LEU A 328 -1.28 -13.02 23.91
C LEU A 328 -0.25 -11.90 23.96
N GLY A 329 0.97 -12.25 24.31
CA GLY A 329 2.08 -11.31 24.24
C GLY A 329 2.31 -10.77 22.80
N PRO A 330 3.00 -9.61 22.65
CA PRO A 330 3.26 -9.03 21.33
C PRO A 330 3.93 -10.01 20.34
N ALA A 331 4.92 -10.78 20.81
CA ALA A 331 5.62 -11.78 20.01
C ALA A 331 4.71 -12.94 19.59
N GLU A 332 3.90 -13.46 20.51
CA GLU A 332 2.95 -14.55 20.21
C GLU A 332 1.86 -14.10 19.25
N SER A 333 1.33 -12.89 19.44
CA SER A 333 0.35 -12.28 18.54
C SER A 333 0.93 -12.12 17.13
N GLY A 334 2.17 -11.63 17.00
CA GLY A 334 2.87 -11.52 15.72
C GLY A 334 3.09 -12.89 15.05
N LEU A 335 3.58 -13.87 15.80
CA LEU A 335 3.83 -15.23 15.30
C LEU A 335 2.54 -15.94 14.88
N SER A 336 1.40 -15.63 15.49
CA SER A 336 0.08 -16.15 15.06
C SER A 336 -0.25 -15.80 13.61
N MET A 337 0.32 -14.71 13.08
CA MET A 337 0.14 -14.27 11.68
C MET A 337 1.08 -14.97 10.70
N ALA A 338 2.11 -15.68 11.16
CA ALA A 338 3.11 -16.31 10.30
C ALA A 338 2.50 -17.31 9.28
N PRO A 339 1.53 -18.19 9.64
CA PRO A 339 0.89 -19.09 8.68
C PRO A 339 0.18 -18.35 7.53
N MET A 340 -0.46 -17.23 7.86
CA MET A 340 -1.08 -16.35 6.86
C MET A 340 -0.04 -15.77 5.89
N ALA A 341 1.11 -15.28 6.41
CA ALA A 341 2.18 -14.72 5.60
C ALA A 341 2.78 -15.74 4.65
N VAL A 342 3.10 -16.93 5.17
CA VAL A 342 3.68 -18.03 4.37
C VAL A 342 2.71 -18.45 3.27
N ALA A 343 1.43 -18.65 3.60
CA ALA A 343 0.42 -19.03 2.63
C ALA A 343 0.17 -17.94 1.58
N PHE A 344 0.12 -16.67 2.00
CA PHE A 344 0.03 -15.51 1.10
C PHE A 344 1.20 -15.47 0.11
N PHE A 345 2.43 -15.62 0.62
CA PHE A 345 3.64 -15.61 -0.22
C PHE A 345 3.64 -16.76 -1.23
N ALA A 346 3.34 -17.98 -0.78
CA ALA A 346 3.25 -19.15 -1.65
C ALA A 346 2.20 -18.97 -2.76
N ALA A 347 1.02 -18.45 -2.41
CA ALA A 347 -0.06 -18.16 -3.36
C ALA A 347 0.34 -17.06 -4.36
N SER A 348 1.02 -16.01 -3.90
CA SER A 348 1.50 -14.92 -4.76
C SER A 348 2.52 -15.41 -5.80
N LEU A 349 3.39 -16.35 -5.46
CA LEU A 349 4.34 -16.96 -6.39
C LEU A 349 3.64 -17.90 -7.40
N ALA A 350 2.56 -18.57 -7.01
CA ALA A 350 1.75 -19.40 -7.89
C ALA A 350 0.87 -18.55 -8.85
N GLY A 351 0.51 -17.34 -8.44
CA GLY A 351 -0.40 -16.44 -9.13
C GLY A 351 -0.15 -16.30 -10.64
N PRO A 352 1.07 -15.97 -11.12
CA PRO A 352 1.36 -15.82 -12.55
C PRO A 352 1.07 -17.06 -13.40
N ARG A 353 1.36 -18.26 -12.86
CA ARG A 353 1.09 -19.53 -13.54
C ARG A 353 -0.41 -19.80 -13.63
N LEU A 354 -1.13 -19.51 -12.54
CA LEU A 354 -2.58 -19.72 -12.47
C LEU A 354 -3.32 -18.72 -13.36
N VAL A 355 -2.93 -17.45 -13.38
CA VAL A 355 -3.52 -16.42 -14.26
C VAL A 355 -3.33 -16.78 -15.73
N ARG A 356 -2.15 -17.26 -16.11
CA ARG A 356 -1.90 -17.70 -17.49
C ARG A 356 -2.83 -18.84 -17.91
N ARG A 357 -3.21 -19.74 -16.98
CA ARG A 357 -4.07 -20.90 -17.26
C ARG A 357 -5.56 -20.59 -17.12
N TYR A 358 -5.94 -19.78 -16.12
CA TYR A 358 -7.34 -19.58 -15.73
C TYR A 358 -7.81 -18.12 -15.86
N GLY A 359 -6.94 -17.19 -16.28
CA GLY A 359 -7.25 -15.77 -16.44
C GLY A 359 -7.70 -15.10 -15.14
N SER A 360 -8.65 -14.18 -15.26
CA SER A 360 -9.23 -13.43 -14.13
C SER A 360 -9.99 -14.27 -13.10
N ARG A 361 -10.38 -15.52 -13.45
CA ARG A 361 -11.03 -16.45 -12.51
C ARG A 361 -10.21 -16.74 -11.26
N VAL A 362 -8.88 -16.52 -11.31
CA VAL A 362 -8.00 -16.66 -10.16
C VAL A 362 -8.40 -15.69 -9.04
N VAL A 363 -8.87 -14.48 -9.36
CA VAL A 363 -9.36 -13.51 -8.35
C VAL A 363 -10.61 -14.05 -7.65
N THR A 364 -11.56 -14.59 -8.40
CA THR A 364 -12.78 -15.19 -7.85
C THR A 364 -12.46 -16.41 -6.97
N ALA A 365 -11.60 -17.32 -7.47
CA ALA A 365 -11.15 -18.48 -6.71
C ALA A 365 -10.42 -18.05 -5.41
N GLY A 366 -9.55 -17.04 -5.49
CA GLY A 366 -8.89 -16.45 -4.32
C GLY A 366 -9.89 -15.90 -3.32
N GLY A 367 -10.94 -15.20 -3.78
CA GLY A 367 -12.02 -14.70 -2.92
C GLY A 367 -12.80 -15.81 -2.21
N LEU A 368 -13.13 -16.90 -2.92
CA LEU A 368 -13.82 -18.05 -2.33
C LEU A 368 -12.94 -18.78 -1.30
N ILE A 369 -11.65 -18.93 -1.58
CA ILE A 369 -10.68 -19.52 -0.64
C ILE A 369 -10.54 -18.63 0.59
N GLN A 370 -10.42 -17.32 0.41
CA GLN A 370 -10.39 -16.36 1.52
C GLN A 370 -11.65 -16.45 2.37
N ALA A 371 -12.83 -16.51 1.74
CA ALA A 371 -14.10 -16.66 2.46
C ALA A 371 -14.13 -17.95 3.29
N ALA A 372 -13.69 -19.07 2.71
CA ALA A 372 -13.58 -20.34 3.44
C ALA A 372 -12.64 -20.20 4.65
N GLY A 373 -11.49 -19.54 4.51
CA GLY A 373 -10.56 -19.28 5.62
C GLY A 373 -11.18 -18.45 6.73
N VAL A 374 -11.92 -17.38 6.38
CA VAL A 374 -12.62 -16.53 7.36
C VAL A 374 -13.72 -17.33 8.07
N VAL A 375 -14.46 -18.19 7.36
CA VAL A 375 -15.47 -19.09 7.97
C VAL A 375 -14.81 -20.07 8.93
N VAL A 376 -13.71 -20.74 8.52
CA VAL A 376 -12.96 -21.63 9.41
C VAL A 376 -12.50 -20.90 10.66
N LEU A 377 -11.96 -19.68 10.52
CA LEU A 377 -11.54 -18.86 11.65
C LEU A 377 -12.71 -18.53 12.59
N ALA A 378 -13.85 -18.10 12.02
CA ALA A 378 -15.05 -17.77 12.81
C ALA A 378 -15.59 -19.00 13.58
N LEU A 379 -15.62 -20.18 12.93
CA LEU A 379 -16.03 -21.43 13.55
C LEU A 379 -15.06 -21.86 14.67
N THR A 380 -13.76 -21.72 14.46
CA THR A 380 -12.75 -22.03 15.49
C THR A 380 -12.91 -21.11 16.69
N VAL A 381 -13.06 -19.80 16.47
CA VAL A 381 -13.32 -18.81 17.51
C VAL A 381 -14.62 -19.10 18.27
N TRP A 382 -15.67 -19.48 17.54
CA TRP A 382 -16.96 -19.81 18.14
C TRP A 382 -16.89 -21.04 19.04
N ARG A 383 -16.15 -22.08 18.60
CA ARG A 383 -16.10 -23.38 19.27
C ARG A 383 -15.22 -23.36 20.53
N ASP A 384 -14.06 -22.70 20.48
CA ASP A 384 -13.03 -22.82 21.51
C ASP A 384 -12.30 -21.50 21.78
N TRP A 385 -13.04 -20.48 22.21
CA TRP A 385 -12.41 -19.18 22.50
C TRP A 385 -11.43 -19.24 23.67
N SER A 386 -11.76 -19.92 24.75
CA SER A 386 -10.97 -19.97 25.97
C SER A 386 -9.73 -20.87 25.85
N GLY A 387 -9.78 -21.89 24.99
CA GLY A 387 -8.66 -22.80 24.70
C GLY A 387 -7.87 -22.44 23.45
N LEU A 388 -8.20 -21.30 22.81
CA LEU A 388 -7.61 -20.85 21.54
C LEU A 388 -6.13 -20.51 21.73
N GLY A 389 -5.28 -21.49 21.40
CA GLY A 389 -3.85 -21.29 21.24
C GLY A 389 -3.47 -20.96 19.79
N LEU A 390 -2.19 -20.70 19.61
CA LEU A 390 -1.57 -20.42 18.31
C LEU A 390 -2.00 -21.41 17.22
N LEU A 391 -2.01 -22.71 17.51
CA LEU A 391 -2.31 -23.79 16.57
C LEU A 391 -3.77 -23.77 16.07
N GLY A 392 -4.73 -23.36 16.91
CA GLY A 392 -6.14 -23.29 16.53
C GLY A 392 -6.45 -22.25 15.47
N LEU A 393 -5.74 -21.13 15.49
CA LEU A 393 -5.92 -20.04 14.51
C LEU A 393 -5.23 -20.29 13.17
N MET A 394 -4.18 -21.12 13.15
CA MET A 394 -3.34 -21.36 11.96
C MET A 394 -4.11 -21.78 10.72
N PRO A 395 -5.05 -22.75 10.75
CA PRO A 395 -5.74 -23.19 9.53
C PRO A 395 -6.56 -22.09 8.88
N GLY A 396 -7.37 -21.37 9.66
CA GLY A 396 -8.20 -20.27 9.16
C GLY A 396 -7.37 -19.13 8.57
N LEU A 397 -6.31 -18.72 9.29
CA LEU A 397 -5.39 -17.67 8.84
C LEU A 397 -4.61 -18.08 7.58
N ALA A 398 -4.12 -19.32 7.51
CA ALA A 398 -3.40 -19.81 6.33
C ALA A 398 -4.29 -19.86 5.09
N ILE A 399 -5.51 -20.39 5.22
CA ILE A 399 -6.47 -20.47 4.10
C ILE A 399 -6.86 -19.06 3.64
N ALA A 400 -7.16 -18.14 4.58
CA ALA A 400 -7.49 -16.75 4.27
C ALA A 400 -6.33 -16.04 3.56
N GLY A 401 -5.10 -16.21 4.09
CA GLY A 401 -3.88 -15.65 3.51
C GLY A 401 -3.58 -16.18 2.11
N PHE A 402 -3.79 -17.48 1.87
CA PHE A 402 -3.63 -18.08 0.55
C PHE A 402 -4.59 -17.44 -0.46
N GLY A 403 -5.87 -17.28 -0.10
CA GLY A 403 -6.86 -16.61 -0.93
C GLY A 403 -6.49 -15.17 -1.25
N GLN A 404 -6.02 -14.40 -0.26
CA GLN A 404 -5.56 -13.01 -0.44
C GLN A 404 -4.32 -12.92 -1.33
N GLY A 405 -3.37 -13.84 -1.16
CA GLY A 405 -2.14 -13.91 -1.97
C GLY A 405 -2.41 -14.23 -3.45
N LEU A 406 -3.48 -14.95 -3.76
CA LEU A 406 -3.93 -15.13 -5.14
C LEU A 406 -4.55 -13.85 -5.74
N GLN A 407 -5.20 -13.02 -4.93
CA GLN A 407 -5.93 -11.84 -5.40
C GLN A 407 -5.02 -10.65 -5.61
N LEU A 408 -4.25 -10.23 -4.61
CA LEU A 408 -3.57 -8.92 -4.60
C LEU A 408 -2.63 -8.69 -5.78
N PRO A 409 -1.68 -9.59 -6.16
CA PRO A 409 -0.81 -9.38 -7.30
C PRO A 409 -1.56 -9.30 -8.64
N VAL A 410 -2.68 -10.04 -8.74
CA VAL A 410 -3.53 -10.05 -9.93
C VAL A 410 -4.31 -8.75 -10.06
N LEU A 411 -4.81 -8.20 -8.95
CA LEU A 411 -5.48 -6.90 -8.92
C LEU A 411 -4.54 -5.77 -9.39
N PHE A 412 -3.28 -5.75 -8.92
CA PHE A 412 -2.27 -4.79 -9.39
C PHE A 412 -2.07 -4.87 -10.90
N ARG A 413 -2.00 -6.08 -11.44
CA ARG A 413 -1.84 -6.31 -12.87
C ARG A 413 -3.05 -5.84 -13.67
N ILE A 414 -4.27 -6.14 -13.20
CA ILE A 414 -5.52 -5.75 -13.87
C ILE A 414 -5.65 -4.23 -13.92
N VAL A 415 -5.45 -3.55 -12.78
CA VAL A 415 -5.58 -2.09 -12.69
C VAL A 415 -4.67 -1.38 -13.70
N LEU A 416 -3.45 -1.89 -13.90
CA LEU A 416 -2.42 -1.24 -14.71
C LEU A 416 -2.34 -1.77 -16.15
N SER A 417 -3.18 -2.75 -16.56
CA SER A 417 -3.04 -3.41 -17.86
C SER A 417 -3.21 -2.48 -19.06
N ASP A 418 -4.16 -1.56 -19.03
CA ASP A 418 -4.46 -0.62 -20.12
C ASP A 418 -3.82 0.77 -19.88
N VAL A 419 -3.08 0.93 -18.77
CA VAL A 419 -2.43 2.22 -18.48
C VAL A 419 -1.19 2.37 -19.35
N PRO A 420 -1.09 3.44 -20.18
CA PRO A 420 0.06 3.67 -21.01
C PRO A 420 1.35 3.76 -20.19
N PRO A 421 2.49 3.25 -20.70
CA PRO A 421 3.78 3.27 -19.99
C PRO A 421 4.19 4.67 -19.52
N GLU A 422 3.87 5.70 -20.30
CA GLU A 422 4.19 7.11 -20.01
C GLU A 422 3.41 7.64 -18.80
N ARG A 423 2.26 7.03 -18.48
CA ARG A 423 1.37 7.38 -17.37
C ARG A 423 1.38 6.35 -16.25
N ALA A 424 2.30 5.41 -16.29
CA ALA A 424 2.40 4.31 -15.33
C ALA A 424 2.57 4.78 -13.88
N GLY A 425 3.36 5.84 -13.66
CA GLY A 425 3.54 6.45 -12.33
C GLY A 425 2.22 7.00 -11.78
N VAL A 426 1.44 7.69 -12.60
CA VAL A 426 0.12 8.22 -12.20
C VAL A 426 -0.87 7.09 -11.94
N GLY A 427 -0.95 6.09 -12.82
CA GLY A 427 -1.83 4.94 -12.63
C GLY A 427 -1.50 4.16 -11.35
N GLY A 428 -0.22 3.93 -11.09
CA GLY A 428 0.27 3.32 -9.86
C GLY A 428 -0.04 4.16 -8.62
N GLY A 429 0.13 5.48 -8.71
CA GLY A 429 -0.22 6.44 -7.67
C GLY A 429 -1.71 6.39 -7.31
N VAL A 430 -2.58 6.49 -8.31
CA VAL A 430 -4.05 6.39 -8.12
C VAL A 430 -4.43 5.07 -7.45
N MET A 431 -3.89 3.96 -7.94
CA MET A 431 -4.15 2.65 -7.36
C MET A 431 -3.71 2.58 -5.89
N THR A 432 -2.48 2.98 -5.59
CA THR A 432 -1.94 2.87 -4.23
C THR A 432 -2.64 3.85 -3.28
N THR A 433 -2.97 5.08 -3.71
CA THR A 433 -3.77 6.02 -2.91
C THR A 433 -5.16 5.44 -2.60
N THR A 434 -5.83 4.87 -3.61
CA THR A 434 -7.13 4.21 -3.41
C THR A 434 -7.01 3.03 -2.44
N GLN A 435 -5.97 2.22 -2.58
CA GLN A 435 -5.70 1.10 -1.67
C GLN A 435 -5.49 1.57 -0.23
N GLN A 436 -4.66 2.59 -0.02
CA GLN A 436 -4.37 3.11 1.32
C GLN A 436 -5.60 3.75 1.97
N ALA A 437 -6.37 4.53 1.21
CA ALA A 437 -7.64 5.07 1.69
C ALA A 437 -8.64 3.96 2.07
N ALA A 438 -8.72 2.91 1.26
CA ALA A 438 -9.58 1.77 1.53
C ALA A 438 -9.12 0.92 2.73
N LEU A 439 -7.80 0.76 2.94
CA LEU A 439 -7.24 0.12 4.14
C LEU A 439 -7.64 0.89 5.41
N ALA A 440 -7.45 2.23 5.40
CA ALA A 440 -7.83 3.08 6.52
C ALA A 440 -9.34 3.05 6.78
N LEU A 441 -10.16 3.07 5.73
CA LEU A 441 -11.61 2.91 5.84
C LEU A 441 -11.99 1.54 6.44
N GLY A 442 -11.25 0.48 6.14
CA GLY A 442 -11.41 -0.84 6.73
C GLY A 442 -11.18 -0.85 8.23
N VAL A 443 -10.10 -0.22 8.69
CA VAL A 443 -9.81 -0.04 10.13
C VAL A 443 -10.92 0.78 10.77
N ALA A 444 -11.29 1.91 10.17
CA ALA A 444 -12.31 2.81 10.71
C ALA A 444 -13.73 2.20 10.77
N THR A 445 -14.06 1.26 9.89
CA THR A 445 -15.39 0.60 9.85
C THR A 445 -15.40 -0.71 10.64
N LEU A 446 -14.64 -1.72 10.20
CA LEU A 446 -14.59 -3.03 10.86
C LEU A 446 -13.94 -2.95 12.26
N GLY A 447 -12.88 -2.13 12.41
CA GLY A 447 -12.23 -1.92 13.68
C GLY A 447 -13.17 -1.23 14.68
N SER A 448 -13.87 -0.17 14.28
CA SER A 448 -14.85 0.53 15.12
C SER A 448 -16.04 -0.38 15.46
N LEU A 449 -16.52 -1.19 14.51
CA LEU A 449 -17.58 -2.18 14.77
C LEU A 449 -17.15 -3.16 15.87
N PHE A 450 -15.96 -3.74 15.73
CA PHE A 450 -15.40 -4.68 16.70
C PHE A 450 -15.30 -4.05 18.10
N LEU A 451 -14.69 -2.87 18.18
CA LEU A 451 -14.48 -2.18 19.44
C LEU A 451 -15.77 -1.64 20.09
N ALA A 452 -16.80 -1.37 19.29
CA ALA A 452 -18.12 -0.99 19.81
C ALA A 452 -18.90 -2.19 20.38
N LEU A 453 -18.74 -3.36 19.79
CA LEU A 453 -19.42 -4.59 20.23
C LEU A 453 -18.72 -5.22 21.45
N ALA A 454 -17.40 -5.16 21.54
CA ALA A 454 -16.61 -5.85 22.53
C ALA A 454 -17.02 -5.59 24.00
N PRO A 455 -17.38 -4.36 24.44
CA PRO A 455 -17.80 -4.11 25.82
C PRO A 455 -19.14 -4.77 26.16
N GLY A 456 -20.06 -4.89 25.22
CA GLY A 456 -21.42 -5.42 25.46
C GLY A 456 -21.56 -6.93 25.25
N SER A 457 -20.93 -7.45 24.17
CA SER A 457 -21.05 -8.87 23.78
C SER A 457 -19.82 -9.72 24.10
N GLY A 458 -18.75 -9.10 24.56
CA GLY A 458 -17.45 -9.76 24.76
C GLY A 458 -16.63 -9.86 23.47
N MET A 459 -15.31 -10.03 23.62
CA MET A 459 -14.33 -10.05 22.50
C MET A 459 -14.60 -11.18 21.51
N ARG A 460 -15.05 -12.35 21.97
CA ARG A 460 -15.38 -13.51 21.14
C ARG A 460 -16.48 -13.20 20.14
N ASP A 461 -17.63 -12.75 20.65
CA ASP A 461 -18.81 -12.54 19.81
C ASP A 461 -18.65 -11.31 18.93
N ALA A 462 -17.97 -10.26 19.42
CA ALA A 462 -17.56 -9.11 18.62
C ALA A 462 -16.67 -9.54 17.44
N LEU A 463 -15.70 -10.44 17.67
CA LEU A 463 -14.84 -10.95 16.60
C LEU A 463 -15.64 -11.74 15.55
N ILE A 464 -16.53 -12.63 15.99
CA ILE A 464 -17.38 -13.43 15.10
C ILE A 464 -18.24 -12.52 14.23
N VAL A 465 -18.94 -11.55 14.81
CA VAL A 465 -19.79 -10.61 14.06
C VAL A 465 -18.97 -9.84 13.06
N THR A 466 -17.79 -9.35 13.45
CA THR A 466 -16.91 -8.59 12.54
C THR A 466 -16.37 -9.47 11.38
N LEU A 467 -16.03 -10.72 11.65
CA LEU A 467 -15.63 -11.68 10.61
C LEU A 467 -16.79 -11.98 9.64
N LEU A 468 -18.04 -12.06 10.11
CA LEU A 468 -19.22 -12.23 9.27
C LEU A 468 -19.47 -10.99 8.39
N VAL A 469 -19.30 -9.78 8.94
CA VAL A 469 -19.37 -8.55 8.14
C VAL A 469 -18.25 -8.48 7.10
N GLN A 470 -17.05 -8.92 7.46
CA GLN A 470 -15.94 -9.01 6.50
C GLN A 470 -16.24 -9.96 5.34
N LEU A 471 -16.94 -11.08 5.59
CA LEU A 471 -17.37 -11.98 4.52
C LEU A 471 -18.20 -11.26 3.46
N ALA A 472 -18.96 -10.22 3.80
CA ALA A 472 -19.68 -9.41 2.83
C ALA A 472 -18.73 -8.65 1.88
N ALA A 473 -17.65 -8.07 2.41
CA ALA A 473 -16.64 -7.42 1.58
C ALA A 473 -15.90 -8.42 0.66
N VAL A 474 -15.59 -9.63 1.17
CA VAL A 474 -14.99 -10.71 0.38
C VAL A 474 -15.94 -11.19 -0.70
N ALA A 475 -17.23 -11.40 -0.38
CA ALA A 475 -18.26 -11.77 -1.33
C ALA A 475 -18.45 -10.70 -2.42
N LEU A 476 -18.47 -9.44 -2.04
CA LEU A 476 -18.55 -8.32 -2.99
C LEU A 476 -17.34 -8.33 -3.95
N THR A 477 -16.12 -8.51 -3.44
CA THR A 477 -14.92 -8.63 -4.27
C THR A 477 -15.04 -9.81 -5.25
N ALA A 478 -15.49 -10.99 -4.77
CA ALA A 478 -15.68 -12.17 -5.59
C ALA A 478 -16.76 -11.95 -6.67
N LEU A 479 -17.89 -11.35 -6.33
CA LEU A 479 -18.97 -11.04 -7.27
C LEU A 479 -18.54 -10.03 -8.34
N LEU A 480 -17.86 -8.95 -7.95
CA LEU A 480 -17.34 -7.98 -8.90
C LEU A 480 -16.28 -8.59 -9.83
N SER A 481 -15.50 -9.56 -9.34
CA SER A 481 -14.49 -10.26 -10.16
C SER A 481 -15.08 -11.09 -11.29
N LEU A 482 -16.34 -11.53 -11.17
CA LEU A 482 -17.06 -12.24 -12.25
C LEU A 482 -17.29 -11.36 -13.49
N ARG A 483 -17.28 -10.04 -13.34
CA ARG A 483 -17.42 -9.06 -14.44
C ARG A 483 -16.11 -8.74 -15.15
N LEU A 484 -15.00 -9.32 -14.70
CA LEU A 484 -13.71 -9.13 -15.36
C LEU A 484 -13.65 -9.88 -16.70
N PRO A 485 -12.97 -9.32 -17.72
CA PRO A 485 -12.72 -10.06 -18.95
C PRO A 485 -11.88 -11.31 -18.66
N ARG A 486 -12.17 -12.39 -19.35
CA ARG A 486 -11.51 -13.70 -19.14
C ARG A 486 -10.02 -13.69 -19.50
N THR A 487 -9.64 -12.86 -20.45
CA THR A 487 -8.24 -12.68 -20.88
C THR A 487 -7.66 -11.48 -20.17
N VAL A 488 -6.74 -11.73 -19.23
CA VAL A 488 -5.85 -10.71 -18.68
C VAL A 488 -4.56 -10.82 -19.48
N ALA A 489 -4.38 -9.92 -20.45
CA ALA A 489 -3.21 -9.87 -21.34
C ALA A 489 -1.89 -9.67 -20.55
#